data_876c62a9427959c38e2b2f43f201542e
#
_entry.id   876c62a9427959c38e2b2f43f201542e
#
_cell.length_a   1.000
_cell.length_b   1.000
_cell.length_c   1.000
_cell.angle_alpha   90.00
_cell.angle_beta   90.00
_cell.angle_gamma   90.00
#
_symmetry.space_group_name_H-M   'P 1'
#
loop_
_entity.id
_entity.type
_entity.pdbx_description
1 polymer ?
#
loop_
_entity_poly.entity_id
_entity_poly.type
_entity_poly.pdbx_seq_one_letter_code
_entity_poly.pdbx_strand_id
1 'polypeptide(L)'
;MLALVNQGLLPMGVFEARQELKKRHQSKSSKRTKGISDHCESQDLLNLAEELFSSNKHTDKTLGLVIYTGVVTGLRINDILDLRSENLVPDIDGLHIKLIQQKGKVPFNKLVSRRLDDMLGEYISLNYIADEGDNHIFLNKNTGLKFTTHWVNKRFANLKKQLNWLEDKTFSTHSLRKTYAMTIYKYYGNDIVKARDALGHKSITTTQKYLNLDKKEKSLIHTNVVNDIFNAIT
;
A
#
# COMPACT_ATOMS: atom_id res chain seq x y z
N MET A 1 -22.15 -43.27 15.89
CA MET A 1 -21.59 -42.12 16.59
C MET A 1 -20.55 -41.42 15.70
N LEU A 2 -20.92 -41.05 14.46
CA LEU A 2 -20.05 -40.46 13.43
C LEU A 2 -20.86 -39.60 12.45
N ALA A 3 -21.66 -38.69 12.99
CA ALA A 3 -22.53 -37.83 12.15
C ALA A 3 -22.72 -36.39 12.70
N LEU A 4 -21.73 -35.82 13.42
CA LEU A 4 -21.84 -34.46 13.98
C LEU A 4 -20.55 -33.63 13.86
N VAL A 5 -19.70 -33.90 12.87
CA VAL A 5 -18.42 -33.14 12.68
C VAL A 5 -18.50 -32.17 11.50
N ASN A 6 -19.64 -32.00 10.81
CA ASN A 6 -19.75 -31.18 9.62
C ASN A 6 -20.69 -29.97 9.78
N GLN A 7 -20.57 -29.22 10.86
CA GLN A 7 -21.05 -27.84 10.94
C GLN A 7 -19.97 -26.99 11.58
N GLY A 8 -19.19 -26.31 10.76
CA GLY A 8 -18.14 -25.37 11.15
C GLY A 8 -18.67 -24.14 11.89
N LEU A 9 -19.21 -24.36 13.08
CA LEU A 9 -19.51 -23.33 14.02
C LEU A 9 -18.22 -22.93 14.73
N LEU A 10 -17.63 -21.81 14.29
CA LEU A 10 -16.62 -21.12 15.09
C LEU A 10 -17.14 -20.94 16.52
N PRO A 11 -16.30 -21.10 17.56
CA PRO A 11 -16.72 -20.90 18.95
C PRO A 11 -17.45 -19.58 19.09
N MET A 12 -18.62 -19.59 19.76
CA MET A 12 -19.49 -18.39 19.94
C MET A 12 -18.71 -17.14 20.37
N GLY A 13 -17.68 -17.28 21.18
CA GLY A 13 -16.81 -16.17 21.61
C GLY A 13 -16.04 -15.45 20.49
N VAL A 14 -15.76 -16.12 19.38
CA VAL A 14 -15.10 -15.47 18.22
C VAL A 14 -16.08 -14.62 17.43
N PHE A 15 -17.32 -15.06 17.33
CA PHE A 15 -18.38 -14.29 16.66
C PHE A 15 -18.75 -13.03 17.45
N GLU A 16 -18.87 -13.13 18.76
CA GLU A 16 -19.15 -12.00 19.67
C GLU A 16 -17.98 -11.01 19.68
N ALA A 17 -16.73 -11.49 19.75
CA ALA A 17 -15.54 -10.65 19.62
C ALA A 17 -15.48 -9.91 18.26
N ARG A 18 -15.94 -10.54 17.17
CA ARG A 18 -16.06 -9.88 15.84
C ARG A 18 -17.11 -8.76 15.86
N GLN A 19 -18.24 -8.96 16.51
CA GLN A 19 -19.30 -7.95 16.63
C GLN A 19 -18.84 -6.77 17.48
N GLU A 20 -18.15 -7.03 18.57
CA GLU A 20 -17.66 -6.01 19.49
C GLU A 20 -16.52 -5.18 18.89
N LEU A 21 -15.60 -5.80 18.14
CA LEU A 21 -14.57 -5.11 17.36
C LEU A 21 -15.20 -4.22 16.28
N LYS A 22 -16.26 -4.67 15.59
CA LYS A 22 -16.98 -3.83 14.62
C LYS A 22 -17.63 -2.62 15.27
N LYS A 23 -18.25 -2.76 16.45
CA LYS A 23 -18.84 -1.66 17.21
C LYS A 23 -17.79 -0.65 17.68
N ARG A 24 -16.64 -1.10 18.19
CA ARG A 24 -15.54 -0.22 18.62
C ARG A 24 -14.91 0.59 17.46
N HIS A 25 -14.89 0.04 16.24
CA HIS A 25 -14.40 0.75 15.06
C HIS A 25 -15.36 1.83 14.53
N GLN A 26 -16.66 1.73 14.81
CA GLN A 26 -17.66 2.72 14.40
C GLN A 26 -17.72 3.95 15.32
N SER A 27 -17.27 3.85 16.58
CA SER A 27 -17.46 4.89 17.59
C SER A 27 -16.35 5.93 17.74
N LYS A 28 -15.26 5.87 16.96
CA LYS A 28 -14.13 6.82 17.04
C LYS A 28 -13.78 7.46 15.69
N SER A 29 -14.72 8.16 15.10
CA SER A 29 -14.41 9.10 14.03
C SER A 29 -14.22 10.51 14.62
N SER A 30 -13.14 10.75 15.35
CA SER A 30 -12.69 12.11 15.59
C SER A 30 -12.13 12.66 14.28
N LYS A 31 -12.61 13.84 13.83
CA LYS A 31 -12.05 14.59 12.71
C LYS A 31 -10.59 14.99 13.01
N ARG A 32 -9.65 14.07 12.84
CA ARG A 32 -8.24 14.43 12.75
C ARG A 32 -8.03 15.09 11.40
N THR A 33 -7.57 16.33 11.38
CA THR A 33 -6.98 16.95 10.20
C THR A 33 -5.88 15.99 9.71
N LYS A 34 -6.15 15.28 8.61
CA LYS A 34 -5.17 14.37 8.01
C LYS A 34 -4.04 15.22 7.47
N GLY A 35 -2.88 15.18 8.11
CA GLY A 35 -1.66 15.69 7.51
C GLY A 35 -1.44 15.06 6.13
N ILE A 36 -0.87 15.83 5.21
CA ILE A 36 -0.54 15.33 3.87
C ILE A 36 0.64 14.38 4.04
N SER A 37 0.47 13.12 3.58
CA SER A 37 1.55 12.13 3.63
C SER A 37 2.70 12.53 2.71
N ASP A 38 3.94 12.25 3.12
CA ASP A 38 5.11 12.44 2.30
C ASP A 38 5.41 11.21 1.43
N HIS A 39 6.13 11.40 0.34
CA HIS A 39 6.78 10.30 -0.37
C HIS A 39 8.16 10.02 0.26
N CYS A 40 8.63 8.81 0.07
CA CYS A 40 9.99 8.38 0.40
C CYS A 40 10.76 8.07 -0.89
N GLU A 41 12.06 7.92 -0.81
CA GLU A 41 12.78 7.34 -1.94
C GLU A 41 12.36 5.88 -2.10
N SER A 42 12.13 5.46 -3.34
CA SER A 42 11.61 4.11 -3.62
C SER A 42 12.57 3.02 -3.17
N GLN A 43 13.88 3.24 -3.34
CA GLN A 43 14.89 2.27 -2.95
C GLN A 43 14.93 2.03 -1.44
N ASP A 44 14.79 3.08 -0.63
CA ASP A 44 14.76 2.94 0.84
C ASP A 44 13.58 2.09 1.29
N LEU A 45 12.40 2.30 0.68
CA LEU A 45 11.21 1.49 1.00
C LEU A 45 11.32 0.06 0.50
N LEU A 46 11.94 -0.16 -0.65
CA LEU A 46 12.17 -1.52 -1.18
C LEU A 46 13.17 -2.28 -0.30
N ASN A 47 14.27 -1.64 0.13
CA ASN A 47 15.23 -2.24 1.05
C ASN A 47 14.58 -2.60 2.39
N LEU A 48 13.78 -1.69 2.96
CA LEU A 48 13.00 -1.95 4.18
C LEU A 48 12.01 -3.11 3.99
N ALA A 49 11.36 -3.18 2.84
CA ALA A 49 10.43 -4.26 2.53
C ALA A 49 11.13 -5.63 2.47
N GLU A 50 12.31 -5.70 1.85
CA GLU A 50 13.13 -6.92 1.79
C GLU A 50 13.62 -7.34 3.17
N GLU A 51 14.12 -6.41 3.98
CA GLU A 51 14.54 -6.69 5.35
C GLU A 51 13.40 -7.27 6.19
N LEU A 52 12.22 -6.63 6.14
CA LEU A 52 11.03 -7.11 6.84
C LEU A 52 10.55 -8.47 6.30
N PHE A 53 10.62 -8.68 4.99
CA PHE A 53 10.21 -9.93 4.37
C PHE A 53 11.15 -11.09 4.72
N SER A 54 12.42 -10.83 4.92
CA SER A 54 13.42 -11.82 5.35
C SER A 54 13.28 -12.24 6.83
N SER A 55 12.46 -11.54 7.62
CA SER A 55 12.22 -11.87 9.02
C SER A 55 11.50 -13.22 9.19
N ASN A 56 11.79 -13.93 10.28
CA ASN A 56 11.05 -15.14 10.66
C ASN A 56 9.64 -14.86 11.22
N LYS A 57 9.32 -13.59 11.49
CA LYS A 57 8.01 -13.20 12.03
C LYS A 57 7.01 -13.01 10.91
N HIS A 58 5.92 -13.76 10.92
CA HIS A 58 4.85 -13.64 9.93
C HIS A 58 4.35 -12.20 9.75
N THR A 59 4.18 -11.45 10.85
CA THR A 59 3.72 -10.04 10.80
C THR A 59 4.71 -9.11 10.14
N ASP A 60 6.01 -9.37 10.22
CA ASP A 60 7.03 -8.58 9.56
C ASP A 60 7.09 -8.93 8.07
N LYS A 61 7.06 -10.23 7.72
CA LYS A 61 6.91 -10.67 6.32
C LYS A 61 5.69 -10.06 5.65
N THR A 62 4.55 -10.08 6.33
CA THR A 62 3.31 -9.44 5.85
C THR A 62 3.52 -7.95 5.57
N LEU A 63 4.14 -7.25 6.51
CA LEU A 63 4.38 -5.81 6.36
C LEU A 63 5.35 -5.52 5.21
N GLY A 64 6.42 -6.32 5.08
CA GLY A 64 7.37 -6.22 3.98
C GLY A 64 6.69 -6.39 2.62
N LEU A 65 5.88 -7.44 2.46
CA LEU A 65 5.14 -7.70 1.23
C LEU A 65 4.11 -6.58 0.93
N VAL A 66 3.43 -6.03 1.94
CA VAL A 66 2.52 -4.89 1.79
C VAL A 66 3.25 -3.64 1.30
N ILE A 67 4.43 -3.34 1.88
CA ILE A 67 5.25 -2.19 1.47
C ILE A 67 5.71 -2.39 0.03
N TYR A 68 6.30 -3.55 -0.28
CA TYR A 68 6.81 -3.85 -1.61
C TYR A 68 5.70 -3.72 -2.66
N THR A 69 4.56 -4.39 -2.45
CA THR A 69 3.40 -4.32 -3.34
C THR A 69 2.94 -2.87 -3.55
N GLY A 70 2.84 -2.08 -2.47
CA GLY A 70 2.39 -0.69 -2.55
C GLY A 70 3.33 0.22 -3.35
N VAL A 71 4.65 0.01 -3.21
CA VAL A 71 5.68 0.82 -3.90
C VAL A 71 5.77 0.48 -5.39
N VAL A 72 5.64 -0.80 -5.76
CA VAL A 72 5.81 -1.21 -7.17
C VAL A 72 4.52 -1.18 -7.99
N THR A 73 3.35 -1.28 -7.36
CA THR A 73 2.07 -1.28 -8.06
C THR A 73 1.31 0.03 -7.95
N GLY A 74 1.55 0.78 -6.88
CA GLY A 74 0.78 1.98 -6.54
C GLY A 74 -0.65 1.69 -6.11
N LEU A 75 -1.03 0.46 -5.78
CA LEU A 75 -2.35 0.13 -5.25
C LEU A 75 -2.65 0.86 -3.94
N ARG A 76 -3.92 1.12 -3.67
CA ARG A 76 -4.34 1.62 -2.35
C ARG A 76 -4.23 0.51 -1.31
N ILE A 77 -3.91 0.88 -0.08
CA ILE A 77 -3.72 -0.11 1.00
C ILE A 77 -4.91 -1.06 1.17
N ASN A 78 -6.15 -0.57 1.01
CA ASN A 78 -7.33 -1.43 1.11
C ASN A 78 -7.39 -2.43 -0.05
N ASP A 79 -7.01 -2.01 -1.26
CA ASP A 79 -6.96 -2.90 -2.43
C ASP A 79 -5.85 -3.95 -2.27
N ILE A 80 -4.70 -3.59 -1.66
CA ILE A 80 -3.62 -4.52 -1.33
C ILE A 80 -4.09 -5.57 -0.31
N LEU A 81 -4.65 -5.10 0.82
CA LEU A 81 -5.09 -6.00 1.90
C LEU A 81 -6.30 -6.86 1.50
N ASP A 82 -6.98 -6.50 0.43
CA ASP A 82 -8.12 -7.24 -0.14
C ASP A 82 -7.72 -8.18 -1.30
N LEU A 83 -6.41 -8.24 -1.62
CA LEU A 83 -5.93 -9.15 -2.66
C LEU A 83 -6.25 -10.59 -2.29
N ARG A 84 -6.77 -11.31 -3.31
CA ARG A 84 -7.11 -12.71 -3.26
C ARG A 84 -6.27 -13.50 -4.26
N SER A 85 -6.17 -14.80 -4.09
CA SER A 85 -5.45 -15.67 -5.03
C SER A 85 -5.98 -15.52 -6.46
N GLU A 86 -7.28 -15.34 -6.66
CA GLU A 86 -7.93 -15.11 -7.95
C GLU A 86 -7.54 -13.81 -8.66
N ASN A 87 -6.96 -12.86 -7.90
CA ASN A 87 -6.45 -11.61 -8.48
C ASN A 87 -5.04 -11.77 -9.07
N LEU A 88 -4.37 -12.87 -8.77
CA LEU A 88 -3.06 -13.22 -9.31
C LEU A 88 -3.26 -14.06 -10.57
N VAL A 89 -3.14 -13.44 -11.73
CA VAL A 89 -3.44 -14.05 -13.01
C VAL A 89 -2.15 -14.26 -13.82
N PRO A 90 -1.67 -15.49 -13.96
CA PRO A 90 -0.56 -15.78 -14.85
C PRO A 90 -0.92 -15.44 -16.31
N ASP A 91 0.04 -14.85 -17.03
CA ASP A 91 -0.08 -14.52 -18.43
C ASP A 91 1.23 -14.85 -19.16
N ILE A 92 1.30 -14.69 -20.49
CA ILE A 92 2.48 -15.05 -21.29
C ILE A 92 3.73 -14.21 -20.93
N ASP A 93 3.53 -12.98 -20.46
CA ASP A 93 4.59 -12.02 -20.06
C ASP A 93 4.90 -12.05 -18.55
N GLY A 94 4.19 -12.87 -17.77
CA GLY A 94 4.40 -13.05 -16.34
C GLY A 94 3.13 -12.97 -15.51
N LEU A 95 3.29 -12.76 -14.19
CA LEU A 95 2.17 -12.64 -13.27
C LEU A 95 1.56 -11.25 -13.33
N HIS A 96 0.24 -11.18 -13.48
CA HIS A 96 -0.54 -9.95 -13.41
C HIS A 96 -1.36 -9.87 -12.13
N ILE A 97 -1.48 -8.68 -11.55
CA ILE A 97 -2.52 -8.37 -10.57
C ILE A 97 -3.70 -7.75 -11.30
N LYS A 98 -4.84 -8.48 -11.32
CA LYS A 98 -6.09 -8.04 -11.96
C LYS A 98 -7.20 -7.91 -10.91
N LEU A 99 -7.75 -6.70 -10.75
CA LEU A 99 -8.85 -6.44 -9.80
C LEU A 99 -9.67 -5.20 -10.20
N ILE A 100 -10.82 -5.02 -9.56
CA ILE A 100 -11.57 -3.77 -9.59
C ILE A 100 -11.27 -3.01 -8.29
N GLN A 101 -10.63 -1.85 -8.38
CA GLN A 101 -10.30 -1.03 -7.21
C GLN A 101 -11.57 -0.64 -6.45
N GLN A 102 -11.54 -0.74 -5.12
CA GLN A 102 -12.72 -0.44 -4.27
C GLN A 102 -13.19 1.00 -4.45
N LYS A 103 -12.25 1.95 -4.46
CA LYS A 103 -12.56 3.37 -4.63
C LYS A 103 -12.52 3.75 -6.11
N GLY A 104 -13.66 4.18 -6.63
CA GLY A 104 -13.82 4.63 -8.01
C GLY A 104 -14.17 3.52 -8.99
N LYS A 105 -14.18 2.25 -8.56
CA LYS A 105 -14.51 1.07 -9.37
C LYS A 105 -13.74 1.01 -10.68
N VAL A 106 -12.46 1.37 -10.64
CA VAL A 106 -11.58 1.40 -11.82
C VAL A 106 -10.92 0.04 -11.98
N PRO A 107 -10.94 -0.58 -13.17
CA PRO A 107 -10.17 -1.78 -13.45
C PRO A 107 -8.67 -1.53 -13.23
N PHE A 108 -8.02 -2.49 -12.63
CA PHE A 108 -6.58 -2.51 -12.44
C PHE A 108 -6.03 -3.80 -13.04
N ASN A 109 -5.09 -3.66 -13.95
CA ASN A 109 -4.36 -4.77 -14.55
C ASN A 109 -2.91 -4.33 -14.72
N LYS A 110 -2.00 -4.94 -13.96
CA LYS A 110 -0.56 -4.65 -14.06
C LYS A 110 0.26 -5.92 -13.96
N LEU A 111 1.20 -6.04 -14.86
CA LEU A 111 2.31 -6.97 -14.75
C LEU A 111 3.10 -6.66 -13.47
N VAL A 112 3.40 -7.65 -12.66
CA VAL A 112 4.23 -7.50 -11.48
C VAL A 112 5.70 -7.77 -11.82
N SER A 113 6.61 -7.18 -11.04
CA SER A 113 8.02 -7.51 -11.17
C SER A 113 8.25 -8.98 -10.75
N ARG A 114 9.25 -9.63 -11.35
CA ARG A 114 9.64 -11.00 -10.95
C ARG A 114 9.85 -11.12 -9.44
N ARG A 115 10.50 -10.12 -8.83
CA ARG A 115 10.71 -10.14 -7.38
C ARG A 115 9.41 -10.12 -6.57
N LEU A 116 8.40 -9.33 -6.98
CA LEU A 116 7.10 -9.35 -6.32
C LEU A 116 6.39 -10.70 -6.52
N ASP A 117 6.51 -11.32 -7.68
CA ASP A 117 5.99 -12.66 -7.96
C ASP A 117 6.61 -13.69 -7.01
N ASP A 118 7.94 -13.71 -6.90
CA ASP A 118 8.68 -14.60 -5.99
C ASP A 118 8.22 -14.39 -4.52
N MET A 119 8.09 -13.13 -4.08
CA MET A 119 7.65 -12.81 -2.72
C MET A 119 6.21 -13.26 -2.47
N LEU A 120 5.31 -13.08 -3.43
CA LEU A 120 3.92 -13.54 -3.34
C LEU A 120 3.86 -15.08 -3.27
N GLY A 121 4.60 -15.77 -4.13
CA GLY A 121 4.68 -17.23 -4.15
C GLY A 121 5.20 -17.80 -2.82
N GLU A 122 6.32 -17.26 -2.31
CA GLU A 122 6.86 -17.64 -1.00
C GLU A 122 5.84 -17.37 0.12
N TYR A 123 5.26 -16.18 0.14
CA TYR A 123 4.33 -15.80 1.20
C TYR A 123 3.08 -16.68 1.20
N ILE A 124 2.50 -16.95 0.03
CA ILE A 124 1.32 -17.82 -0.11
C ILE A 124 1.66 -19.25 0.32
N SER A 125 2.80 -19.82 -0.11
CA SER A 125 3.19 -21.18 0.25
C SER A 125 3.38 -21.35 1.76
N LEU A 126 3.95 -20.34 2.44
CA LEU A 126 4.14 -20.34 3.89
C LEU A 126 2.85 -20.11 4.68
N ASN A 127 1.83 -19.53 4.05
CA ASN A 127 0.60 -19.08 4.70
C ASN A 127 -0.63 -19.82 4.20
N TYR A 128 -0.46 -20.84 3.37
CA TYR A 128 -1.56 -21.65 2.87
C TYR A 128 -2.33 -22.23 4.07
N ILE A 129 -3.45 -21.59 4.40
CA ILE A 129 -4.45 -22.15 5.30
C ILE A 129 -5.43 -22.84 4.35
N ALA A 130 -5.48 -24.17 4.42
CA ALA A 130 -6.44 -24.99 3.69
C ALA A 130 -7.87 -24.77 4.26
N ASP A 131 -8.32 -23.52 4.27
CA ASP A 131 -9.69 -23.19 4.66
C ASP A 131 -10.48 -22.90 3.40
N GLU A 132 -11.48 -23.72 3.14
CA GLU A 132 -12.24 -23.75 1.88
C GLU A 132 -13.06 -22.48 1.58
N GLY A 133 -12.87 -21.38 2.34
CA GLY A 133 -13.75 -20.22 2.25
C GLY A 133 -13.12 -18.84 2.07
N ASP A 134 -11.86 -18.62 2.42
CA ASP A 134 -11.26 -17.28 2.36
C ASP A 134 -9.94 -17.26 1.58
N ASN A 135 -10.01 -16.80 0.33
CA ASN A 135 -8.88 -16.74 -0.59
C ASN A 135 -8.02 -15.46 -0.44
N HIS A 136 -8.18 -14.69 0.64
CA HIS A 136 -7.35 -13.51 0.86
C HIS A 136 -5.90 -13.88 1.12
N ILE A 137 -4.98 -13.15 0.49
CA ILE A 137 -3.53 -13.36 0.65
C ILE A 137 -3.07 -12.88 2.02
N PHE A 138 -3.55 -11.73 2.48
CA PHE A 138 -3.09 -11.08 3.70
C PHE A 138 -3.95 -11.44 4.92
N LEU A 139 -3.82 -12.68 5.39
CA LEU A 139 -4.52 -13.19 6.58
C LEU A 139 -3.57 -13.28 7.78
N ASN A 140 -4.08 -12.96 8.96
CA ASN A 140 -3.39 -13.20 10.21
C ASN A 140 -3.57 -14.68 10.60
N LYS A 141 -2.49 -15.44 10.63
CA LYS A 141 -2.48 -16.87 10.92
C LYS A 141 -3.15 -17.24 12.24
N ASN A 142 -3.05 -16.37 13.26
CA ASN A 142 -3.59 -16.67 14.59
C ASN A 142 -5.10 -16.45 14.69
N THR A 143 -5.66 -15.59 13.86
CA THR A 143 -7.08 -15.20 13.95
C THR A 143 -7.88 -15.57 12.71
N GLY A 144 -7.23 -16.00 11.62
CA GLY A 144 -7.85 -16.23 10.31
C GLY A 144 -8.48 -14.95 9.71
N LEU A 145 -8.22 -13.77 10.28
CA LEU A 145 -8.80 -12.51 9.83
C LEU A 145 -7.83 -11.76 8.94
N LYS A 146 -8.37 -11.05 7.95
CA LYS A 146 -7.64 -10.13 7.12
C LYS A 146 -6.98 -9.02 7.94
N PHE A 147 -5.72 -8.68 7.62
CA PHE A 147 -5.08 -7.51 8.18
C PHE A 147 -5.83 -6.23 7.81
N THR A 148 -5.78 -5.23 8.68
CA THR A 148 -6.51 -3.97 8.51
C THR A 148 -5.57 -2.81 8.24
N THR A 149 -6.07 -1.76 7.57
CA THR A 149 -5.33 -0.50 7.40
C THR A 149 -4.89 0.09 8.76
N HIS A 150 -5.67 -0.10 9.82
CA HIS A 150 -5.30 0.33 11.16
C HIS A 150 -4.04 -0.41 11.66
N TRP A 151 -3.97 -1.73 11.43
CA TRP A 151 -2.80 -2.52 11.79
C TRP A 151 -1.56 -2.01 11.04
N VAL A 152 -1.64 -1.80 9.71
CA VAL A 152 -0.51 -1.28 8.92
C VAL A 152 -0.07 0.09 9.45
N ASN A 153 -1.00 1.02 9.69
CA ASN A 153 -0.67 2.34 10.21
C ASN A 153 -0.01 2.29 11.59
N LYS A 154 -0.43 1.36 12.46
CA LYS A 154 0.22 1.14 13.77
C LYS A 154 1.65 0.65 13.59
N ARG A 155 1.88 -0.28 12.66
CA ARG A 155 3.24 -0.77 12.32
C ARG A 155 4.11 0.35 11.75
N PHE A 156 3.58 1.18 10.86
CA PHE A 156 4.29 2.34 10.31
C PHE A 156 4.67 3.36 11.38
N ALA A 157 3.78 3.61 12.36
CA ALA A 157 4.10 4.48 13.48
C ALA A 157 5.26 3.93 14.35
N ASN A 158 5.37 2.60 14.48
CA ASN A 158 6.49 1.97 15.18
C ASN A 158 7.78 2.05 14.34
N LEU A 159 7.73 1.77 13.03
CA LEU A 159 8.89 1.91 12.14
C LEU A 159 9.42 3.34 12.14
N LYS A 160 8.54 4.35 12.13
CA LYS A 160 8.93 5.75 12.21
C LYS A 160 9.77 6.08 13.44
N LYS A 161 9.51 5.42 14.57
CA LYS A 161 10.30 5.59 15.81
C LYS A 161 11.65 4.88 15.78
N GLN A 162 11.83 3.91 14.91
CA GLN A 162 13.02 3.08 14.81
C GLN A 162 13.97 3.51 13.69
N LEU A 163 13.43 4.20 12.66
CA LEU A 163 14.14 4.55 11.45
C LEU A 163 14.29 6.06 11.32
N ASN A 164 15.50 6.56 11.58
CA ASN A 164 15.81 8.00 11.57
C ASN A 164 15.41 8.70 10.26
N TRP A 165 15.55 8.02 9.11
CA TRP A 165 15.19 8.58 7.81
C TRP A 165 13.68 8.78 7.60
N LEU A 166 12.84 8.25 8.52
CA LEU A 166 11.39 8.48 8.55
C LEU A 166 10.98 9.54 9.58
N GLU A 167 11.87 9.98 10.47
CA GLU A 167 11.53 10.78 11.63
C GLU A 167 10.79 12.07 11.26
N ASP A 168 11.29 12.81 10.26
CA ASP A 168 10.71 14.08 9.81
C ASP A 168 9.59 13.95 8.78
N LYS A 169 9.23 12.71 8.40
CA LYS A 169 8.23 12.46 7.35
C LYS A 169 6.87 12.13 7.93
N THR A 170 5.82 12.63 7.30
CA THR A 170 4.46 12.15 7.55
C THR A 170 4.25 10.83 6.81
N PHE A 171 4.75 9.73 7.42
CA PHE A 171 4.71 8.38 6.83
C PHE A 171 3.41 7.67 7.18
N SER A 172 2.68 7.25 6.15
CA SER A 172 1.42 6.53 6.26
C SER A 172 1.21 5.58 5.08
N THR A 173 0.13 4.83 5.08
CA THR A 173 -0.23 3.94 3.96
C THR A 173 -0.36 4.66 2.62
N HIS A 174 -0.66 5.96 2.61
CA HIS A 174 -0.67 6.77 1.39
C HIS A 174 0.74 7.08 0.87
N SER A 175 1.75 7.02 1.72
CA SER A 175 3.15 7.26 1.32
C SER A 175 3.63 6.25 0.29
N LEU A 176 3.22 4.98 0.37
CA LEU A 176 3.58 3.94 -0.59
C LEU A 176 3.13 4.31 -2.02
N ARG A 177 1.84 4.62 -2.15
CA ARG A 177 1.26 5.01 -3.44
C ARG A 177 1.81 6.35 -3.93
N LYS A 178 2.15 7.26 -3.02
CA LYS A 178 2.77 8.54 -3.38
C LYS A 178 4.20 8.35 -3.87
N THR A 179 4.97 7.46 -3.24
CA THR A 179 6.30 7.07 -3.71
C THR A 179 6.23 6.48 -5.10
N TYR A 180 5.33 5.51 -5.36
CA TYR A 180 5.11 4.98 -6.71
C TYR A 180 4.84 6.09 -7.74
N ALA A 181 3.90 6.98 -7.45
CA ALA A 181 3.55 8.08 -8.36
C ALA A 181 4.71 9.03 -8.62
N MET A 182 5.50 9.34 -7.59
CA MET A 182 6.69 10.19 -7.71
C MET A 182 7.78 9.50 -8.52
N THR A 183 7.96 8.18 -8.36
CA THR A 183 8.91 7.40 -9.17
C THR A 183 8.52 7.43 -10.64
N ILE A 184 7.25 7.22 -10.97
CA ILE A 184 6.75 7.34 -12.36
C ILE A 184 6.96 8.75 -12.90
N TYR A 185 6.61 9.78 -12.12
CA TYR A 185 6.77 11.17 -12.51
C TYR A 185 8.24 11.49 -12.86
N LYS A 186 9.18 11.15 -11.98
CA LYS A 186 10.62 11.35 -12.22
C LYS A 186 11.15 10.54 -13.40
N TYR A 187 10.74 9.26 -13.50
CA TYR A 187 11.21 8.34 -14.55
C TYR A 187 10.87 8.84 -15.97
N TYR A 188 9.70 9.46 -16.14
CA TYR A 188 9.26 10.03 -17.41
C TYR A 188 9.60 11.52 -17.54
N GLY A 189 10.71 11.98 -16.95
CA GLY A 189 11.17 13.37 -17.12
C GLY A 189 10.21 14.42 -16.52
N ASN A 190 9.61 14.12 -15.39
CA ASN A 190 8.62 14.96 -14.71
C ASN A 190 7.27 15.07 -15.44
N ASP A 191 6.89 14.03 -16.19
CA ASP A 191 5.60 13.99 -16.87
C ASP A 191 4.46 13.65 -15.88
N ILE A 192 3.64 14.67 -15.60
CA ILE A 192 2.48 14.56 -14.71
C ILE A 192 1.34 13.72 -15.31
N VAL A 193 1.26 13.64 -16.65
CA VAL A 193 0.23 12.84 -17.34
C VAL A 193 0.51 11.36 -17.11
N LYS A 194 1.77 10.94 -17.24
CA LYS A 194 2.18 9.57 -16.94
C LYS A 194 1.90 9.18 -15.47
N ALA A 195 2.19 10.08 -14.52
CA ALA A 195 1.88 9.85 -13.12
C ALA A 195 0.37 9.77 -12.86
N ARG A 196 -0.44 10.63 -13.51
CA ARG A 196 -1.91 10.58 -13.45
C ARG A 196 -2.44 9.23 -13.94
N ASP A 197 -2.00 8.80 -15.11
CA ASP A 197 -2.47 7.57 -15.77
C ASP A 197 -2.07 6.34 -14.95
N ALA A 198 -0.84 6.31 -14.45
CA ALA A 198 -0.36 5.23 -13.58
C ALA A 198 -1.16 5.09 -12.27
N LEU A 199 -1.71 6.20 -11.75
CA LEU A 199 -2.60 6.21 -10.59
C LEU A 199 -4.08 5.96 -10.92
N GLY A 200 -4.48 6.06 -12.19
CA GLY A 200 -5.88 6.05 -12.61
C GLY A 200 -6.66 7.26 -12.09
N HIS A 201 -6.02 8.43 -11.98
CA HIS A 201 -6.69 9.66 -11.59
C HIS A 201 -7.41 10.30 -12.80
N LYS A 202 -8.63 10.77 -12.58
CA LYS A 202 -9.43 11.43 -13.64
C LYS A 202 -8.91 12.83 -14.00
N SER A 203 -8.16 13.50 -13.11
CA SER A 203 -7.72 14.87 -13.27
C SER A 203 -6.24 15.04 -12.94
N ILE A 204 -5.52 15.79 -13.79
CA ILE A 204 -4.14 16.23 -13.56
C ILE A 204 -4.03 17.02 -12.25
N THR A 205 -4.97 17.93 -11.99
CA THR A 205 -5.01 18.74 -10.76
C THR A 205 -5.04 17.86 -9.49
N THR A 206 -5.74 16.72 -9.55
CA THR A 206 -5.72 15.75 -8.43
C THR A 206 -4.33 15.18 -8.22
N THR A 207 -3.62 14.88 -9.30
CA THR A 207 -2.26 14.32 -9.24
C THR A 207 -1.25 15.38 -8.77
N GLN A 208 -1.34 16.62 -9.23
CA GLN A 208 -0.50 17.73 -8.77
C GLN A 208 -0.61 17.93 -7.26
N LYS A 209 -1.85 18.06 -6.74
CA LYS A 209 -2.11 18.15 -5.30
C LYS A 209 -1.63 16.93 -4.55
N TYR A 210 -1.81 15.74 -5.13
CA TYR A 210 -1.38 14.48 -4.53
C TYR A 210 0.14 14.38 -4.39
N LEU A 211 0.90 14.82 -5.40
CA LEU A 211 2.36 14.84 -5.41
C LEU A 211 2.97 16.07 -4.70
N ASN A 212 2.16 17.04 -4.27
CA ASN A 212 2.59 18.32 -3.68
C ASN A 212 3.51 19.14 -4.62
N LEU A 213 3.30 19.06 -5.93
CA LEU A 213 4.15 19.77 -6.91
C LEU A 213 3.94 21.28 -6.83
N ASP A 214 2.71 21.74 -6.59
CA ASP A 214 2.35 23.17 -6.56
C ASP A 214 3.20 24.03 -5.59
N LYS A 215 3.71 23.41 -4.51
CA LYS A 215 4.53 24.13 -3.53
C LYS A 215 6.00 24.25 -3.93
N LYS A 216 6.55 23.19 -4.53
CA LYS A 216 7.97 23.17 -4.95
C LYS A 216 8.19 23.92 -6.24
N GLU A 217 7.32 23.76 -7.24
CA GLU A 217 7.44 24.47 -8.52
C GLU A 217 7.29 25.98 -8.36
N LYS A 218 6.31 26.46 -7.58
CA LYS A 218 6.16 27.90 -7.34
C LYS A 218 7.38 28.53 -6.67
N SER A 219 8.03 27.80 -5.75
CA SER A 219 9.28 28.26 -5.13
C SER A 219 10.44 28.26 -6.12
N LEU A 220 10.58 27.24 -6.95
CA LEU A 220 11.66 27.13 -7.94
C LEU A 220 11.51 28.14 -9.07
N ILE A 221 10.29 28.30 -9.61
CA ILE A 221 10.00 29.28 -10.65
C ILE A 221 10.29 30.69 -10.14
N HIS A 222 9.87 31.01 -8.91
CA HIS A 222 10.15 32.33 -8.34
C HIS A 222 11.65 32.56 -8.17
N THR A 223 12.39 31.58 -7.67
CA THR A 223 13.84 31.68 -7.49
C THR A 223 14.59 31.79 -8.82
N ASN A 224 14.21 31.00 -9.82
CA ASN A 224 14.86 31.03 -11.14
C ASN A 224 14.55 32.34 -11.87
N VAL A 225 13.32 32.80 -11.88
CA VAL A 225 12.92 34.09 -12.48
C VAL A 225 13.64 35.26 -11.80
N VAL A 226 13.75 35.24 -10.47
CA VAL A 226 14.48 36.28 -9.73
C VAL A 226 15.98 36.23 -10.06
N ASN A 227 16.60 35.07 -10.14
CA ASN A 227 18.01 34.92 -10.53
C ASN A 227 18.26 35.36 -11.97
N ASP A 228 17.37 35.02 -12.92
CA ASP A 228 17.48 35.42 -14.32
C ASP A 228 17.33 36.95 -14.49
N ILE A 229 16.45 37.56 -13.72
CA ILE A 229 16.31 39.02 -13.70
C ILE A 229 17.55 39.70 -13.11
N PHE A 230 18.12 39.15 -12.02
CA PHE A 230 19.33 39.72 -11.42
C PHE A 230 20.55 39.55 -12.33
N ASN A 231 20.70 38.41 -13.01
CA ASN A 231 21.81 38.19 -13.96
C ASN A 231 21.67 38.98 -15.26
N ALA A 232 20.49 39.49 -15.60
CA ALA A 232 20.28 40.35 -16.77
C ALA A 232 20.53 41.87 -16.50
N ILE A 233 20.70 42.23 -15.20
CA ILE A 233 20.90 43.63 -14.78
C ILE A 233 22.37 43.89 -14.37
N THR A 234 23.19 42.82 -14.24
CA THR A 234 24.63 42.92 -14.02
C THR A 234 25.41 42.71 -15.29
#